data_fafb93ed67ba44eba9f135bde32d7835
#
_entry.id   fafb93ed67ba44eba9f135bde32d7835
#
_cell.length_a   1.000
_cell.length_b   1.000
_cell.length_c   1.000
_cell.angle_alpha   90.00
_cell.angle_beta   90.00
_cell.angle_gamma   90.00
#
_symmetry.space_group_name_H-M   'P 1'
#
loop_
_entity.id
_entity.type
_entity.pdbx_description
1 polymer ?
#
loop_
_entity_poly.entity_id
_entity_poly.type
_entity_poly.pdbx_seq_one_letter_code
_entity_poly.pdbx_strand_id
1 'polypeptide(L)'
;SLRIYTNITHELRTPLTLILGPLEDMQKETSLPAKQAQKLSVIHQSALRLLNLINQILEFRKTETQNKKLCVSKGNIAPLIYEIGLKYKELNQKTKIDFQIQIEKEEMFLFFDKEIITIVLDNLISNAIKYTEQGRVTLSLYQTMRNEVAYTEIKVSDTGYGISAEALPHIFDRYY
;
A
#
# COMPACT_ATOMS: atom_id res chain seq x y z
N SER A 1 23.55 -11.22 -13.61
CA SER A 1 23.28 -10.61 -12.27
C SER A 1 21.81 -10.72 -11.85
N LEU A 2 20.85 -10.81 -12.78
CA LEU A 2 19.40 -10.85 -12.50
C LEU A 2 18.95 -12.08 -11.69
N ARG A 3 19.48 -13.27 -11.99
CA ARG A 3 19.16 -14.51 -11.27
C ARG A 3 19.59 -14.48 -9.81
N ILE A 4 20.66 -13.74 -9.48
CA ILE A 4 21.21 -13.67 -8.11
C ILE A 4 20.25 -12.93 -7.19
N TYR A 5 19.66 -11.82 -7.60
CA TYR A 5 18.75 -11.04 -6.74
C TYR A 5 17.40 -11.70 -6.49
N THR A 6 16.84 -12.41 -7.47
CA THR A 6 15.59 -13.16 -7.29
C THR A 6 15.78 -14.32 -6.32
N ASN A 7 16.92 -15.00 -6.37
CA ASN A 7 17.27 -16.06 -5.42
C ASN A 7 17.46 -15.49 -4.00
N ILE A 8 18.21 -14.39 -3.84
CA ILE A 8 18.47 -13.77 -2.53
C ILE A 8 17.16 -13.36 -1.84
N THR A 9 16.21 -12.77 -2.55
CA THR A 9 14.94 -12.36 -1.96
C THR A 9 14.05 -13.54 -1.58
N HIS A 10 14.04 -14.61 -2.35
CA HIS A 10 13.39 -15.86 -1.96
C HIS A 10 14.10 -16.53 -0.77
N GLU A 11 15.42 -16.52 -0.76
CA GLU A 11 16.23 -17.04 0.33
C GLU A 11 16.08 -16.24 1.63
N LEU A 12 15.80 -14.94 1.54
CA LEU A 12 15.51 -14.11 2.72
C LEU A 12 14.06 -14.27 3.21
N ARG A 13 13.10 -14.48 2.30
CA ARG A 13 11.69 -14.68 2.69
C ARG A 13 11.49 -15.93 3.54
N THR A 14 12.14 -17.03 3.19
CA THR A 14 11.97 -18.33 3.85
C THR A 14 12.36 -18.28 5.34
N PRO A 15 13.57 -17.84 5.74
CA PRO A 15 13.93 -17.76 7.15
C PRO A 15 13.07 -16.75 7.91
N LEU A 16 12.64 -15.67 7.26
CA LEU A 16 11.79 -14.66 7.89
C LEU A 16 10.39 -15.20 8.18
N THR A 17 9.81 -16.00 7.29
CA THR A 17 8.53 -16.69 7.52
C THR A 17 8.66 -17.69 8.67
N LEU A 18 9.81 -18.38 8.79
CA LEU A 18 10.10 -19.29 9.89
C LEU A 18 10.29 -18.57 11.23
N ILE A 19 10.66 -17.30 11.23
CA ILE A 19 10.72 -16.44 12.43
C ILE A 19 9.33 -15.95 12.81
N LEU A 20 8.51 -15.54 11.83
CA LEU A 20 7.18 -14.99 12.07
C LEU A 20 6.21 -16.01 12.69
N GLY A 21 6.22 -17.25 12.22
CA GLY A 21 5.32 -18.30 12.73
C GLY A 21 5.42 -18.50 14.25
N PRO A 22 6.60 -18.82 14.80
CA PRO A 22 6.78 -18.94 16.24
C PRO A 22 6.48 -17.66 17.03
N LEU A 23 6.77 -16.48 16.47
CA LEU A 23 6.44 -15.21 17.11
C LEU A 23 4.92 -14.99 17.24
N GLU A 24 4.16 -15.33 16.19
CA GLU A 24 2.69 -15.26 16.20
C GLU A 24 2.10 -16.25 17.23
N ASP A 25 2.66 -17.44 17.35
CA ASP A 25 2.22 -18.43 18.33
C ASP A 25 2.51 -17.96 19.76
N MET A 26 3.69 -17.41 20.02
CA MET A 26 4.04 -16.85 21.32
C MET A 26 3.17 -15.64 21.70
N GLN A 27 2.71 -14.83 20.73
CA GLN A 27 1.79 -13.71 20.99
C GLN A 27 0.39 -14.16 21.42
N LYS A 28 -0.02 -15.38 21.05
CA LYS A 28 -1.32 -15.96 21.46
C LYS A 28 -1.29 -16.51 22.88
N GLU A 29 -0.11 -16.70 23.48
CA GLU A 29 0.01 -17.17 24.85
C GLU A 29 -0.47 -16.10 25.84
N THR A 30 -1.53 -16.42 26.59
CA THR A 30 -2.16 -15.52 27.57
C THR A 30 -1.35 -15.34 28.87
N SER A 31 -0.26 -16.12 29.06
CA SER A 31 0.52 -16.14 30.30
C SER A 31 1.81 -15.31 30.26
N LEU A 32 2.07 -14.57 29.17
CA LEU A 32 3.31 -13.79 29.03
C LEU A 32 3.30 -12.53 29.94
N PRO A 33 4.37 -12.28 30.69
CA PRO A 33 4.54 -11.02 31.39
C PRO A 33 4.49 -9.83 30.45
N ALA A 34 3.84 -8.73 30.84
CA ALA A 34 3.61 -7.56 29.99
C ALA A 34 4.87 -7.02 29.29
N LYS A 35 6.02 -7.03 29.98
CA LYS A 35 7.32 -6.61 29.43
C LYS A 35 7.82 -7.52 28.29
N GLN A 36 7.55 -8.84 28.40
CA GLN A 36 7.92 -9.81 27.37
C GLN A 36 6.95 -9.71 26.18
N ALA A 37 5.66 -9.58 26.42
CA ALA A 37 4.66 -9.35 25.38
C ALA A 37 4.97 -8.08 24.55
N GLN A 38 5.40 -7.00 25.19
CA GLN A 38 5.82 -5.79 24.50
C GLN A 38 7.06 -6.00 23.62
N LYS A 39 8.09 -6.71 24.12
CA LYS A 39 9.29 -7.05 23.32
C LYS A 39 8.93 -7.93 22.12
N LEU A 40 8.09 -8.94 22.30
CA LEU A 40 7.60 -9.81 21.23
C LEU A 40 6.85 -9.02 20.16
N SER A 41 6.00 -8.08 20.56
CA SER A 41 5.29 -7.21 19.62
C SER A 41 6.25 -6.37 18.77
N VAL A 42 7.31 -5.82 19.37
CA VAL A 42 8.33 -5.05 18.63
C VAL A 42 9.08 -5.93 17.63
N ILE A 43 9.46 -7.15 18.04
CA ILE A 43 10.17 -8.09 17.16
C ILE A 43 9.26 -8.50 16.00
N HIS A 44 8.00 -8.85 16.28
CA HIS A 44 7.01 -9.24 15.28
C HIS A 44 6.77 -8.12 14.24
N GLN A 45 6.56 -6.89 14.71
CA GLN A 45 6.39 -5.73 13.83
C GLN A 45 7.63 -5.47 12.97
N SER A 46 8.83 -5.64 13.54
CA SER A 46 10.09 -5.48 12.79
C SER A 46 10.26 -6.55 11.73
N ALA A 47 9.91 -7.80 12.03
CA ALA A 47 9.94 -8.91 11.08
C ALA A 47 8.93 -8.71 9.93
N LEU A 48 7.71 -8.26 10.23
CA LEU A 48 6.70 -7.92 9.22
C LEU A 48 7.16 -6.76 8.33
N ARG A 49 7.80 -5.75 8.92
CA ARG A 49 8.37 -4.63 8.16
C ARG A 49 9.46 -5.09 7.20
N LEU A 50 10.34 -5.99 7.65
CA LEU A 50 11.39 -6.56 6.81
C LEU A 50 10.80 -7.39 5.66
N LEU A 51 9.77 -8.21 5.93
CA LEU A 51 9.06 -8.96 4.90
C LEU A 51 8.45 -8.05 3.84
N ASN A 52 7.84 -6.94 4.26
CA ASN A 52 7.30 -5.94 3.36
C ASN A 52 8.38 -5.30 2.48
N LEU A 53 9.54 -4.95 3.04
CA LEU A 53 10.66 -4.41 2.27
C LEU A 53 11.18 -5.42 1.22
N ILE A 54 11.31 -6.68 1.60
CA ILE A 54 11.70 -7.75 0.67
C ILE A 54 10.69 -7.88 -0.46
N ASN A 55 9.39 -7.86 -0.16
CA ASN A 55 8.33 -7.91 -1.16
C ASN A 55 8.35 -6.69 -2.10
N GLN A 56 8.60 -5.49 -1.58
CA GLN A 56 8.74 -4.27 -2.39
C GLN A 56 9.94 -4.35 -3.33
N ILE A 57 11.08 -4.88 -2.89
CA ILE A 57 12.26 -5.10 -3.74
C ILE A 57 11.94 -6.10 -4.86
N LEU A 58 11.21 -7.18 -4.56
CA LEU A 58 10.77 -8.16 -5.56
C LEU A 58 9.83 -7.55 -6.59
N GLU A 59 8.85 -6.75 -6.15
CA GLU A 59 7.89 -6.08 -7.01
C GLU A 59 8.59 -5.07 -7.93
N PHE A 60 9.49 -4.25 -7.36
CA PHE A 60 10.31 -3.32 -8.12
C PHE A 60 11.14 -4.03 -9.21
N ARG A 61 11.73 -5.18 -8.89
CA ARG A 61 12.50 -5.97 -9.86
C ARG A 61 11.63 -6.60 -10.94
N LYS A 62 10.43 -7.06 -10.63
CA LYS A 62 9.48 -7.54 -11.64
C LYS A 62 9.12 -6.45 -12.64
N THR A 63 8.96 -5.20 -12.20
CA THR A 63 8.70 -4.07 -13.11
C THR A 63 9.91 -3.69 -13.96
N GLU A 64 11.15 -3.84 -13.48
CA GLU A 64 12.35 -3.56 -14.29
C GLU A 64 12.63 -4.62 -15.36
N THR A 65 12.31 -5.89 -15.10
CA THR A 65 12.74 -7.02 -15.94
C THR A 65 11.66 -7.58 -16.84
N GLN A 66 10.43 -7.33 -16.54
CA GLN A 66 9.32 -7.68 -17.40
C GLN A 66 8.76 -6.38 -18.00
N ASN A 67 8.78 -6.30 -19.34
CA ASN A 67 7.83 -5.48 -20.08
C ASN A 67 6.43 -6.04 -19.75
N LYS A 68 5.91 -5.74 -18.55
CA LYS A 68 4.55 -6.11 -18.14
C LYS A 68 3.64 -5.47 -19.19
N LYS A 69 3.12 -6.28 -20.11
CA LYS A 69 2.11 -5.82 -21.05
C LYS A 69 0.92 -5.38 -20.22
N LEU A 70 0.47 -4.16 -20.40
CA LEU A 70 -0.76 -3.67 -19.79
C LEU A 70 -1.92 -4.56 -20.22
N CYS A 71 -2.62 -5.13 -19.26
CA CYS A 71 -3.84 -5.91 -19.47
C CYS A 71 -5.07 -5.00 -19.32
N VAL A 72 -5.22 -4.07 -20.27
CA VAL A 72 -6.30 -3.09 -20.26
C VAL A 72 -7.59 -3.73 -20.74
N SER A 73 -8.66 -3.59 -19.96
CA SER A 73 -10.02 -4.00 -20.31
C SER A 73 -11.03 -2.93 -19.97
N LYS A 74 -12.14 -2.88 -20.70
CA LYS A 74 -13.25 -1.96 -20.39
C LYS A 74 -14.03 -2.50 -19.20
N GLY A 75 -14.24 -1.67 -18.19
CA GLY A 75 -15.00 -2.04 -17.00
C GLY A 75 -15.49 -0.84 -16.20
N ASN A 76 -16.36 -1.09 -15.24
CA ASN A 76 -16.76 -0.09 -14.25
C ASN A 76 -15.69 -0.02 -13.16
N ILE A 77 -15.03 1.13 -13.02
CA ILE A 77 -13.95 1.30 -12.02
C ILE A 77 -14.47 1.58 -10.62
N ALA A 78 -15.69 2.11 -10.46
CA ALA A 78 -16.21 2.53 -9.17
C ALA A 78 -16.28 1.39 -8.12
N PRO A 79 -16.76 0.17 -8.44
CA PRO A 79 -16.72 -0.94 -7.50
C PRO A 79 -15.30 -1.31 -7.04
N LEU A 80 -14.31 -1.27 -7.95
CA LEU A 80 -12.92 -1.56 -7.60
C LEU A 80 -12.38 -0.55 -6.59
N ILE A 81 -12.61 0.75 -6.83
CA ILE A 81 -12.16 1.82 -5.93
C ILE A 81 -12.83 1.67 -4.56
N TYR A 82 -14.13 1.33 -4.54
CA TYR A 82 -14.86 1.12 -3.31
C TYR A 82 -14.34 -0.08 -2.51
N GLU A 83 -14.07 -1.23 -3.17
CA GLU A 83 -13.48 -2.42 -2.53
C GLU A 83 -12.12 -2.11 -1.89
N ILE A 84 -11.24 -1.41 -2.64
CA ILE A 84 -9.94 -1.01 -2.13
C ILE A 84 -10.11 -0.10 -0.92
N GLY A 85 -10.99 0.87 -1.00
CA GLY A 85 -11.28 1.79 0.11
C GLY A 85 -11.80 1.07 1.35
N LEU A 86 -12.75 0.13 1.21
CA LEU A 86 -13.26 -0.67 2.30
C LEU A 86 -12.17 -1.49 2.99
N LYS A 87 -11.32 -2.18 2.22
CA LYS A 87 -10.17 -2.93 2.74
C LYS A 87 -9.34 -2.07 3.69
N TYR A 88 -8.98 -0.86 3.27
CA TYR A 88 -8.16 0.03 4.10
C TYR A 88 -8.92 0.63 5.27
N LYS A 89 -10.20 0.91 5.12
CA LYS A 89 -11.06 1.38 6.21
C LYS A 89 -11.17 0.34 7.33
N GLU A 90 -11.31 -0.93 6.98
CA GLU A 90 -11.38 -2.05 7.94
C GLU A 90 -10.02 -2.34 8.57
N LEU A 91 -8.92 -2.29 7.78
CA LEU A 91 -7.56 -2.51 8.26
C LEU A 91 -7.02 -1.34 9.09
N ASN A 92 -7.65 -0.17 9.04
CA ASN A 92 -7.19 1.01 9.76
C ASN A 92 -7.41 0.85 11.27
N GLN A 93 -6.38 0.39 11.97
CA GLN A 93 -6.35 0.25 13.44
C GLN A 93 -6.04 1.58 14.15
N LYS A 94 -5.68 2.63 13.42
CA LYS A 94 -5.40 3.95 13.98
C LYS A 94 -6.71 4.70 14.24
N THR A 95 -7.20 4.63 15.45
CA THR A 95 -8.44 5.30 15.87
C THR A 95 -8.46 6.83 15.68
N LYS A 96 -7.29 7.44 15.45
CA LYS A 96 -7.14 8.88 15.23
C LYS A 96 -7.20 9.29 13.76
N ILE A 97 -7.29 8.33 12.83
CA ILE A 97 -7.41 8.60 11.39
C ILE A 97 -8.86 8.33 10.97
N ASP A 98 -9.52 9.36 10.44
CA ASP A 98 -10.80 9.25 9.76
C ASP A 98 -10.56 8.87 8.29
N PHE A 99 -10.81 7.59 7.94
CA PHE A 99 -10.67 7.12 6.56
C PHE A 99 -12.00 7.26 5.81
N GLN A 100 -12.01 8.08 4.77
CA GLN A 100 -13.20 8.38 3.97
C GLN A 100 -13.07 7.87 2.54
N ILE A 101 -14.20 7.39 2.00
CA ILE A 101 -14.34 6.96 0.60
C ILE A 101 -15.41 7.87 -0.04
N GLN A 102 -15.05 8.55 -1.12
CA GLN A 102 -15.93 9.46 -1.84
C GLN A 102 -15.98 9.08 -3.31
N ILE A 103 -17.11 8.51 -3.75
CA ILE A 103 -17.35 8.10 -5.13
C ILE A 103 -18.51 8.94 -5.67
N GLU A 104 -18.24 9.73 -6.70
CA GLU A 104 -19.22 10.65 -7.29
C GLU A 104 -20.36 9.89 -7.98
N LYS A 105 -20.04 8.79 -8.68
CA LYS A 105 -21.00 8.00 -9.45
C LYS A 105 -20.71 6.52 -9.27
N GLU A 106 -21.75 5.72 -9.15
CA GLU A 106 -21.66 4.24 -9.01
C GLU A 106 -21.23 3.55 -10.32
N GLU A 107 -21.44 4.22 -11.44
CA GLU A 107 -21.08 3.71 -12.76
C GLU A 107 -20.13 4.68 -13.48
N MET A 108 -18.89 4.24 -13.62
CA MET A 108 -17.84 4.94 -14.38
C MET A 108 -17.09 3.93 -15.26
N PHE A 109 -17.51 3.80 -16.50
CA PHE A 109 -16.91 2.87 -17.46
C PHE A 109 -15.73 3.50 -18.18
N LEU A 110 -14.56 2.86 -18.07
CA LEU A 110 -13.34 3.24 -18.78
C LEU A 110 -12.47 2.02 -19.08
N PHE A 111 -11.41 2.22 -19.84
CA PHE A 111 -10.39 1.20 -20.08
C PHE A 111 -9.29 1.33 -19.04
N PHE A 112 -9.04 0.27 -18.27
CA PHE A 112 -7.98 0.26 -17.25
C PHE A 112 -7.44 -1.15 -17.01
N ASP A 113 -6.27 -1.22 -16.39
CA ASP A 113 -5.68 -2.45 -15.87
C ASP A 113 -5.95 -2.53 -14.36
N LYS A 114 -6.79 -3.49 -13.96
CA LYS A 114 -7.22 -3.66 -12.57
C LYS A 114 -6.03 -3.89 -11.62
N GLU A 115 -5.04 -4.68 -12.04
CA GLU A 115 -3.86 -5.00 -11.22
C GLU A 115 -3.01 -3.75 -10.99
N ILE A 116 -2.75 -2.98 -12.04
CA ILE A 116 -1.97 -1.74 -11.96
C ILE A 116 -2.65 -0.71 -11.06
N ILE A 117 -3.95 -0.49 -11.23
CA ILE A 117 -4.71 0.44 -10.38
C ILE A 117 -4.63 0.01 -8.91
N THR A 118 -4.79 -1.29 -8.64
CA THR A 118 -4.70 -1.82 -7.27
C THR A 118 -3.32 -1.59 -6.66
N ILE A 119 -2.25 -1.89 -7.38
CA ILE A 119 -0.87 -1.67 -6.92
C ILE A 119 -0.61 -0.19 -6.62
N VAL A 120 -1.01 0.70 -7.53
CA VAL A 120 -0.82 2.15 -7.36
C VAL A 120 -1.57 2.65 -6.12
N LEU A 121 -2.83 2.26 -5.96
CA LEU A 121 -3.64 2.70 -4.82
C LEU A 121 -3.16 2.09 -3.50
N ASP A 122 -2.75 0.83 -3.47
CA ASP A 122 -2.16 0.22 -2.28
C ASP A 122 -0.92 1.00 -1.82
N ASN A 123 -0.06 1.43 -2.73
CA ASN A 123 1.10 2.27 -2.39
C ASN A 123 0.69 3.66 -1.87
N LEU A 124 -0.22 4.34 -2.55
CA LEU A 124 -0.63 5.69 -2.17
C LEU A 124 -1.37 5.69 -0.83
N ILE A 125 -2.33 4.79 -0.63
CA ILE A 125 -3.13 4.73 0.59
C ILE A 125 -2.28 4.30 1.79
N SER A 126 -1.40 3.29 1.62
CA SER A 126 -0.51 2.86 2.70
C SER A 126 0.45 3.98 3.12
N ASN A 127 0.95 4.78 2.18
CA ASN A 127 1.76 5.95 2.47
C ASN A 127 0.94 7.02 3.21
N ALA A 128 -0.26 7.34 2.74
CA ALA A 128 -1.14 8.31 3.39
C ALA A 128 -1.42 7.92 4.86
N ILE A 129 -1.75 6.66 5.12
CA ILE A 129 -1.98 6.16 6.49
C ILE A 129 -0.69 6.17 7.33
N LYS A 130 0.44 5.80 6.73
CA LYS A 130 1.75 5.75 7.40
C LYS A 130 2.18 7.14 7.89
N TYR A 131 2.03 8.15 7.04
CA TYR A 131 2.50 9.51 7.30
C TYR A 131 1.45 10.44 7.92
N THR A 132 0.27 9.90 8.26
CA THR A 132 -0.75 10.60 9.04
C THR A 132 -0.82 9.99 10.45
N GLU A 133 -0.53 10.75 11.48
CA GLU A 133 -0.72 10.30 12.87
C GLU A 133 -2.14 10.49 13.35
N GLN A 134 -2.73 11.63 13.01
CA GLN A 134 -4.10 11.99 13.32
C GLN A 134 -4.66 12.88 12.22
N GLY A 135 -5.96 12.78 11.95
CA GLY A 135 -6.64 13.57 10.94
C GLY A 135 -7.42 12.72 9.97
N ARG A 136 -7.25 12.93 8.68
CA ARG A 136 -8.06 12.31 7.64
C ARG A 136 -7.23 11.76 6.49
N VAL A 137 -7.64 10.61 5.96
CA VAL A 137 -7.22 10.07 4.67
C VAL A 137 -8.47 9.87 3.82
N THR A 138 -8.47 10.39 2.61
CA THR A 138 -9.63 10.34 1.70
C THR A 138 -9.23 9.70 0.39
N LEU A 139 -9.95 8.65 -0.02
CA LEU A 139 -9.91 8.07 -1.35
C LEU A 139 -11.13 8.58 -2.13
N SER A 140 -10.90 9.31 -3.22
CA SER A 140 -11.96 9.91 -4.03
C SER A 140 -11.90 9.44 -5.47
N LEU A 141 -13.07 9.27 -6.08
CA LEU A 141 -13.26 8.99 -7.50
C LEU A 141 -14.30 9.97 -8.05
N TYR A 142 -13.91 10.77 -9.05
CA TYR A 142 -14.80 11.77 -9.66
C TYR A 142 -14.44 12.05 -11.12
N GLN A 143 -15.35 12.70 -11.83
CA GLN A 143 -15.09 13.21 -13.17
C GLN A 143 -14.68 14.68 -13.12
N THR A 144 -13.71 15.03 -13.92
CA THR A 144 -13.24 16.41 -14.07
C THR A 144 -13.09 16.76 -15.55
N MET A 145 -13.20 18.03 -15.88
CA MET A 145 -12.98 18.54 -17.22
C MET A 145 -11.70 19.35 -17.24
N ARG A 146 -10.79 19.03 -18.19
CA ARG A 146 -9.58 19.83 -18.45
C ARG A 146 -9.49 20.08 -19.94
N ASN A 147 -9.48 21.37 -20.34
CA ASN A 147 -9.42 21.75 -21.75
C ASN A 147 -10.48 21.04 -22.61
N GLU A 148 -11.73 21.01 -22.14
CA GLU A 148 -12.88 20.37 -22.79
C GLU A 148 -12.80 18.85 -22.92
N VAL A 149 -11.81 18.21 -22.30
CA VAL A 149 -11.66 16.75 -22.25
C VAL A 149 -12.10 16.25 -20.87
N ALA A 150 -12.97 15.24 -20.87
CA ALA A 150 -13.40 14.57 -19.66
C ALA A 150 -12.34 13.59 -19.15
N TYR A 151 -11.98 13.71 -17.86
CA TYR A 151 -11.08 12.80 -17.17
C TYR A 151 -11.81 12.14 -16.00
N THR A 152 -11.47 10.88 -15.75
CA THR A 152 -11.77 10.21 -14.48
C THR A 152 -10.57 10.40 -13.58
N GLU A 153 -10.75 11.04 -12.44
CA GLU A 153 -9.68 11.31 -11.47
C GLU A 153 -9.87 10.44 -10.23
N ILE A 154 -8.81 9.70 -9.87
CA ILE A 154 -8.71 8.98 -8.61
C ILE A 154 -7.73 9.78 -7.76
N LYS A 155 -8.15 10.16 -6.56
CA LYS A 155 -7.36 10.99 -5.65
C LYS A 155 -7.24 10.35 -4.28
N VAL A 156 -6.01 10.26 -3.78
CA VAL A 156 -5.72 9.96 -2.37
C VAL A 156 -5.23 11.24 -1.73
N SER A 157 -5.91 11.69 -0.69
CA SER A 157 -5.55 12.89 0.07
C SER A 157 -5.36 12.54 1.53
N ASP A 158 -4.36 13.13 2.17
CA ASP A 158 -4.09 13.00 3.58
C ASP A 158 -3.88 14.36 4.24
N THR A 159 -3.98 14.39 5.56
CA THR A 159 -3.67 15.56 6.40
C THR A 159 -2.44 15.31 7.27
N GLY A 160 -1.50 14.49 6.76
CA GLY A 160 -0.27 14.12 7.44
C GLY A 160 0.79 15.20 7.44
N TYR A 161 2.04 14.80 7.67
CA TYR A 161 3.17 15.74 7.80
C TYR A 161 3.51 16.51 6.51
N GLY A 162 2.97 16.05 5.38
CA GLY A 162 3.31 16.61 4.07
C GLY A 162 4.72 16.25 3.61
N ILE A 163 5.13 16.88 2.50
CA ILE A 163 6.44 16.73 1.89
C ILE A 163 7.11 18.09 1.86
N SER A 164 8.36 18.18 2.30
CA SER A 164 9.08 19.45 2.28
C SER A 164 9.28 19.95 0.84
N ALA A 165 9.35 21.27 0.68
CA ALA A 165 9.57 21.88 -0.64
C ALA A 165 10.88 21.41 -1.30
N GLU A 166 11.89 21.07 -0.48
CA GLU A 166 13.17 20.55 -0.93
C GLU A 166 13.06 19.09 -1.43
N ALA A 167 12.27 18.26 -0.76
CA ALA A 167 12.07 16.87 -1.14
C ALA A 167 11.12 16.68 -2.32
N LEU A 168 10.15 17.58 -2.50
CA LEU A 168 9.08 17.45 -3.48
C LEU A 168 9.56 17.20 -4.93
N PRO A 169 10.62 17.84 -5.45
CA PRO A 169 11.14 17.55 -6.79
C PRO A 169 11.72 16.14 -6.95
N HIS A 170 12.09 15.49 -5.84
CA HIS A 170 12.85 14.25 -5.83
C HIS A 170 12.04 13.01 -5.44
N ILE A 171 10.76 13.15 -5.09
CA ILE A 171 9.94 12.03 -4.61
C ILE A 171 9.75 10.87 -5.61
N PHE A 172 10.04 11.12 -6.88
CA PHE A 172 10.03 10.10 -7.94
C PHE A 172 11.43 9.70 -8.39
N ASP A 173 12.48 10.28 -7.82
CA ASP A 173 13.85 9.90 -8.12
C ASP A 173 14.17 8.53 -7.51
N ARG A 174 15.06 7.77 -8.19
CA ARG A 174 15.52 6.50 -7.64
C ARG A 174 16.43 6.75 -6.45
N TYR A 175 16.17 6.04 -5.37
CA TYR A 175 17.02 6.07 -4.15
C TYR A 175 17.03 7.40 -3.37
N TYR A 176 15.99 8.22 -3.49
CA TYR A 176 15.80 9.40 -2.65
C TYR A 176 15.11 9.10 -1.32
#